data_f7e748e6612636c1a2ab425cd30fea1e
#
_entry.id   f7e748e6612636c1a2ab425cd30fea1e
#
_cell.length_a   1.000
_cell.length_b   1.000
_cell.length_c   1.000
_cell.angle_alpha   90.00
_cell.angle_beta   90.00
_cell.angle_gamma   90.00
#
_symmetry.space_group_name_H-M   'P 1'
#
loop_
_entity.id
_entity.type
_entity.pdbx_description
1 polymer ?
#
loop_
_entity_poly.entity_id
_entity_poly.type
_entity_poly.pdbx_seq_one_letter_code
_entity_poly.pdbx_strand_id
1 'polypeptide(L)'
;MRRLTLFMVIALLVTAIPVSAIGKKPEPVRFATFNASLNRNNAGDLRTDLSTPDNPQAKVIAEIIQRARPDVLLINEFDFDPEAVELFADNYLAVSQNGAEPISYGHTFIAPSNTGVPSGFDLNNNGSVGGPDDALGFGFFEGQFGMAVYSMYPIDDVRTFQNFLWKDMPDALLPVDPASGESWYSEAELEVLPLSSKSHWDIEIEIGKMDVHFLVSHPTPPVFDGAEDRNGTRNFDEIRFWADYVHPGKGGYIYDDEGKRGGIERGEPFVIAGDQNSDPTDGDSIPGAIQQLLDHPRINDKSTPTSTGGVWATETQGGINLEHVTDPATDTADFNEPPGNLRADYVLPSKQLRIVDGAVFWPAEGEPFFELTGVFPFPSSDHRLVWVDVMVPGH
;
A
#
# COMPACT_ATOMS: atom_id res chain seq x y z
N MET A 1 63.88 70.34 -21.86
CA MET A 1 63.39 69.13 -22.55
C MET A 1 62.73 68.19 -21.51
N ARG A 2 61.39 68.19 -21.40
CA ARG A 2 60.66 67.34 -20.51
C ARG A 2 60.16 66.13 -21.34
N ARG A 3 60.58 64.92 -20.94
CA ARG A 3 60.11 63.68 -21.55
C ARG A 3 58.81 63.31 -20.93
N LEU A 4 57.79 63.17 -21.75
CA LEU A 4 56.45 62.69 -21.37
C LEU A 4 56.49 61.16 -21.51
N THR A 5 56.23 60.42 -20.39
CA THR A 5 56.15 58.97 -20.42
C THR A 5 54.63 58.60 -20.46
N LEU A 6 54.23 57.95 -21.57
CA LEU A 6 52.87 57.50 -21.80
C LEU A 6 52.67 56.14 -21.15
N PHE A 7 51.80 56.00 -20.13
CA PHE A 7 51.41 54.73 -19.55
C PHE A 7 50.19 54.18 -20.32
N MET A 8 50.45 53.06 -20.96
CA MET A 8 49.42 52.31 -21.65
C MET A 8 48.69 51.34 -20.65
N VAL A 9 47.45 51.61 -20.26
CA VAL A 9 46.59 50.72 -19.43
C VAL A 9 45.96 49.72 -20.34
N ILE A 10 46.38 48.47 -20.23
CA ILE A 10 45.70 47.33 -20.91
C ILE A 10 44.54 46.84 -20.00
N ALA A 11 43.30 47.12 -20.40
CA ALA A 11 42.13 46.59 -19.77
C ALA A 11 41.91 45.12 -20.23
N LEU A 12 42.11 44.15 -19.35
CA LEU A 12 41.73 42.76 -19.58
C LEU A 12 40.19 42.64 -19.45
N LEU A 13 39.50 42.44 -20.57
CA LEU A 13 38.09 42.01 -20.56
C LEU A 13 38.05 40.53 -20.19
N VAL A 14 37.67 40.23 -18.94
CA VAL A 14 37.29 38.86 -18.54
C VAL A 14 35.87 38.61 -19.00
N THR A 15 35.70 37.90 -20.10
CA THR A 15 34.40 37.38 -20.52
C THR A 15 34.00 36.21 -19.61
N ALA A 16 33.04 36.44 -18.71
CA ALA A 16 32.42 35.38 -17.95
C ALA A 16 31.62 34.48 -18.93
N ILE A 17 32.11 33.26 -19.14
CA ILE A 17 31.35 32.22 -19.85
C ILE A 17 30.24 31.78 -18.87
N PRO A 18 28.98 31.85 -19.26
CA PRO A 18 27.93 31.32 -18.42
C PRO A 18 28.17 29.80 -18.27
N VAL A 19 28.41 29.34 -17.05
CA VAL A 19 28.36 27.93 -16.71
C VAL A 19 26.90 27.55 -16.90
N SER A 20 26.59 26.84 -17.99
CA SER A 20 25.29 26.17 -18.16
C SER A 20 25.13 25.28 -16.97
N ALA A 21 24.11 25.53 -16.15
CA ALA A 21 23.67 24.59 -15.13
C ALA A 21 23.38 23.25 -15.85
N ILE A 22 24.23 22.27 -15.61
CA ILE A 22 23.97 20.89 -16.03
C ILE A 22 22.72 20.54 -15.25
N GLY A 23 21.56 20.50 -15.92
CA GLY A 23 20.32 20.09 -15.32
C GLY A 23 20.54 18.73 -14.66
N LYS A 24 20.18 18.61 -13.36
CA LYS A 24 20.25 17.35 -12.65
C LYS A 24 19.46 16.33 -13.48
N LYS A 25 20.05 15.18 -13.74
CA LYS A 25 19.35 14.12 -14.48
C LYS A 25 18.11 13.76 -13.66
N PRO A 26 16.91 13.64 -14.25
CA PRO A 26 15.74 13.25 -13.48
C PRO A 26 16.03 11.92 -12.78
N GLU A 27 15.76 11.87 -11.48
CA GLU A 27 15.87 10.66 -10.68
C GLU A 27 14.51 9.97 -10.61
N PRO A 28 14.44 8.64 -10.59
CA PRO A 28 13.16 7.95 -10.39
C PRO A 28 12.63 8.20 -8.98
N VAL A 29 11.33 8.11 -8.81
CA VAL A 29 10.64 8.15 -7.51
C VAL A 29 10.22 6.72 -7.15
N ARG A 30 10.54 6.29 -5.95
CA ARG A 30 10.22 4.96 -5.44
C ARG A 30 8.94 4.98 -4.63
N PHE A 31 7.92 4.31 -5.14
CA PHE A 31 6.70 4.01 -4.42
C PHE A 31 6.78 2.60 -3.83
N ALA A 32 6.33 2.43 -2.58
CA ALA A 32 6.33 1.13 -1.92
C ALA A 32 5.07 0.89 -1.10
N THR A 33 4.77 -0.39 -0.87
CA THR A 33 3.82 -0.88 0.11
C THR A 33 4.46 -1.94 1.00
N PHE A 34 4.05 -1.98 2.27
CA PHE A 34 4.48 -2.99 3.21
C PHE A 34 3.36 -3.27 4.22
N ASN A 35 2.76 -4.45 4.15
CA ASN A 35 2.01 -4.96 5.28
C ASN A 35 3.01 -5.36 6.37
N ALA A 36 3.14 -4.51 7.38
CA ALA A 36 4.22 -4.62 8.37
C ALA A 36 3.79 -5.36 9.65
N SER A 37 2.54 -5.85 9.72
CA SER A 37 1.99 -6.50 10.92
C SER A 37 2.25 -5.69 12.20
N LEU A 38 2.14 -4.35 12.10
CA LEU A 38 2.27 -3.42 13.24
C LEU A 38 0.94 -3.22 13.97
N ASN A 39 0.02 -4.16 13.83
CA ASN A 39 -1.18 -4.26 14.65
C ASN A 39 -0.85 -4.86 16.02
N ARG A 40 -1.70 -4.57 17.02
CA ARG A 40 -1.56 -5.06 18.40
C ARG A 40 -2.87 -5.66 18.89
N ASN A 41 -2.78 -6.38 20.02
CA ASN A 41 -3.95 -7.04 20.60
C ASN A 41 -4.89 -6.08 21.33
N ASN A 42 -4.40 -4.92 21.80
CA ASN A 42 -5.20 -3.93 22.51
C ASN A 42 -4.95 -2.52 21.97
N ALA A 43 -5.97 -1.70 22.04
CA ALA A 43 -5.88 -0.30 21.67
C ALA A 43 -4.79 0.44 22.46
N GLY A 44 -3.92 1.17 21.77
CA GLY A 44 -2.83 1.95 22.36
C GLY A 44 -1.55 1.16 22.65
N ASP A 45 -1.53 -0.18 22.47
CA ASP A 45 -0.32 -0.97 22.66
C ASP A 45 0.75 -0.60 21.62
N LEU A 46 0.37 -0.33 20.36
CA LEU A 46 1.31 0.11 19.33
C LEU A 46 2.03 1.40 19.71
N ARG A 47 1.30 2.42 20.16
CA ARG A 47 1.90 3.67 20.65
C ARG A 47 2.84 3.42 21.83
N THR A 48 2.45 2.55 22.75
CA THR A 48 3.29 2.17 23.89
C THR A 48 4.59 1.52 23.44
N ASP A 49 4.51 0.57 22.50
CA ASP A 49 5.66 -0.13 21.93
C ASP A 49 6.62 0.81 21.18
N LEU A 50 6.06 1.81 20.49
CA LEU A 50 6.84 2.75 19.69
C LEU A 50 7.36 3.96 20.50
N SER A 51 6.92 4.12 21.76
CA SER A 51 7.33 5.25 22.62
C SER A 51 8.81 5.23 23.01
N THR A 52 9.48 4.08 22.88
CA THR A 52 10.93 3.93 23.03
C THR A 52 11.52 3.24 21.81
N PRO A 53 12.82 3.45 21.45
CA PRO A 53 13.42 2.84 20.26
C PRO A 53 13.83 1.37 20.48
N ASP A 54 13.07 0.61 21.26
CA ASP A 54 13.51 -0.72 21.75
C ASP A 54 12.67 -1.90 21.25
N ASN A 55 11.49 -1.65 20.63
CA ASN A 55 10.65 -2.72 20.11
C ASN A 55 11.39 -3.50 19.01
N PRO A 56 11.61 -4.82 19.15
CA PRO A 56 12.44 -5.58 18.23
C PRO A 56 11.85 -5.69 16.83
N GLN A 57 10.52 -5.87 16.69
CA GLN A 57 9.85 -5.95 15.41
C GLN A 57 9.94 -4.60 14.66
N ALA A 58 9.65 -3.49 15.34
CA ALA A 58 9.70 -2.15 14.75
C ALA A 58 11.11 -1.80 14.25
N LYS A 59 12.18 -2.26 14.93
CA LYS A 59 13.58 -2.12 14.48
C LYS A 59 13.81 -2.84 13.15
N VAL A 60 13.36 -4.09 13.03
CA VAL A 60 13.53 -4.88 11.80
C VAL A 60 12.74 -4.27 10.65
N ILE A 61 11.49 -3.86 10.89
CA ILE A 61 10.66 -3.18 9.89
C ILE A 61 11.33 -1.88 9.43
N ALA A 62 11.83 -1.06 10.35
CA ALA A 62 12.53 0.17 10.03
C ALA A 62 13.83 -0.10 9.23
N GLU A 63 14.58 -1.16 9.57
CA GLU A 63 15.77 -1.56 8.80
C GLU A 63 15.41 -1.94 7.35
N ILE A 64 14.35 -2.72 7.13
CA ILE A 64 13.86 -3.06 5.79
C ILE A 64 13.55 -1.77 5.01
N ILE A 65 12.79 -0.85 5.61
CA ILE A 65 12.42 0.43 4.97
C ILE A 65 13.67 1.28 4.69
N GLN A 66 14.61 1.36 5.64
CA GLN A 66 15.87 2.10 5.45
C GLN A 66 16.75 1.51 4.33
N ARG A 67 16.72 0.19 4.11
CA ARG A 67 17.45 -0.46 3.01
C ARG A 67 16.74 -0.34 1.68
N ALA A 68 15.42 -0.43 1.66
CA ALA A 68 14.61 -0.28 0.46
C ALA A 68 14.56 1.17 -0.04
N ARG A 69 14.63 2.17 0.86
CA ARG A 69 14.66 3.62 0.55
C ARG A 69 13.45 4.11 -0.25
N PRO A 70 12.20 3.81 0.12
CA PRO A 70 11.05 4.38 -0.60
C PRO A 70 10.94 5.89 -0.40
N ASP A 71 10.56 6.61 -1.46
CA ASP A 71 10.23 8.04 -1.38
C ASP A 71 8.80 8.26 -0.89
N VAL A 72 7.90 7.35 -1.28
CA VAL A 72 6.49 7.29 -0.85
C VAL A 72 6.18 5.87 -0.41
N LEU A 73 5.70 5.71 0.81
CA LEU A 73 5.49 4.41 1.45
C LEU A 73 4.08 4.31 2.05
N LEU A 74 3.38 3.23 1.72
CA LEU A 74 2.22 2.74 2.45
C LEU A 74 2.64 1.65 3.43
N ILE A 75 2.18 1.75 4.68
CA ILE A 75 2.24 0.66 5.65
C ILE A 75 0.81 0.18 5.91
N ASN A 76 0.52 -1.08 5.60
CA ASN A 76 -0.69 -1.77 5.99
C ASN A 76 -0.52 -2.44 7.35
N GLU A 77 -1.63 -2.70 8.05
CA GLU A 77 -1.68 -3.24 9.41
C GLU A 77 -0.94 -2.39 10.44
N PHE A 78 -1.04 -1.08 10.30
CA PHE A 78 -0.62 -0.11 11.29
C PHE A 78 -1.86 0.35 12.06
N ASP A 79 -1.96 0.04 13.36
CA ASP A 79 -3.12 0.46 14.16
C ASP A 79 -3.31 1.97 14.11
N PHE A 80 -4.56 2.42 13.92
CA PHE A 80 -4.86 3.85 13.82
C PHE A 80 -4.54 4.58 15.12
N ASP A 81 -3.41 5.24 15.13
CA ASP A 81 -2.96 6.13 16.20
C ASP A 81 -2.04 7.21 15.61
N PRO A 82 -2.51 8.47 15.51
CA PRO A 82 -1.69 9.56 14.95
C PRO A 82 -0.36 9.78 15.68
N GLU A 83 -0.30 9.53 17.01
CA GLU A 83 0.94 9.66 17.76
C GLU A 83 1.91 8.50 17.44
N ALA A 84 1.40 7.30 17.19
CA ALA A 84 2.23 6.15 16.80
C ALA A 84 2.95 6.37 15.47
N VAL A 85 2.32 7.07 14.51
CA VAL A 85 2.94 7.43 13.21
C VAL A 85 4.19 8.29 13.42
N GLU A 86 4.09 9.32 14.25
CA GLU A 86 5.21 10.20 14.58
C GLU A 86 6.29 9.45 15.39
N LEU A 87 5.89 8.62 16.34
CA LEU A 87 6.84 7.83 17.15
C LEU A 87 7.61 6.82 16.30
N PHE A 88 6.98 6.19 15.31
CA PHE A 88 7.67 5.29 14.39
C PHE A 88 8.68 6.06 13.51
N ALA A 89 8.28 7.22 13.01
CA ALA A 89 9.18 8.09 12.24
C ALA A 89 10.39 8.51 13.07
N ASP A 90 10.19 9.03 14.27
CA ASP A 90 11.24 9.64 15.09
C ASP A 90 12.14 8.61 15.77
N ASN A 91 11.56 7.54 16.34
CA ASN A 91 12.30 6.59 17.17
C ASN A 91 12.90 5.44 16.35
N TYR A 92 12.42 5.19 15.11
CA TYR A 92 12.87 4.03 14.32
C TYR A 92 13.38 4.42 12.94
N LEU A 93 12.59 5.15 12.13
CA LEU A 93 13.00 5.49 10.76
C LEU A 93 14.13 6.50 10.72
N ALA A 94 14.10 7.52 11.58
CA ALA A 94 15.15 8.53 11.71
C ALA A 94 16.39 8.04 12.49
N VAL A 95 16.36 6.85 13.04
CA VAL A 95 17.45 6.22 13.81
C VAL A 95 18.04 5.06 13.01
N SER A 96 19.37 5.07 12.80
CA SER A 96 20.06 4.00 12.06
C SER A 96 19.81 2.62 12.68
N GLN A 97 19.30 1.67 11.90
CA GLN A 97 19.14 0.27 12.29
C GLN A 97 20.28 -0.56 11.67
N ASN A 98 21.08 -1.24 12.50
CA ASN A 98 22.20 -2.10 12.09
C ASN A 98 23.10 -1.49 11.00
N GLY A 99 23.35 -0.18 11.06
CA GLY A 99 24.19 0.53 10.08
C GLY A 99 23.49 0.89 8.77
N ALA A 100 22.19 0.62 8.61
CA ALA A 100 21.40 1.20 7.54
C ALA A 100 21.29 2.72 7.73
N GLU A 101 21.29 3.48 6.63
CA GLU A 101 21.15 4.93 6.73
C GLU A 101 19.74 5.32 7.15
N PRO A 102 19.59 6.23 8.13
CA PRO A 102 18.29 6.75 8.51
C PRO A 102 17.50 7.28 7.31
N ILE A 103 16.18 7.19 7.40
CA ILE A 103 15.27 7.77 6.43
C ILE A 103 14.29 8.70 7.16
N SER A 104 13.98 9.84 6.57
CA SER A 104 13.07 10.81 7.14
C SER A 104 12.03 11.20 6.10
N TYR A 105 10.78 11.28 6.54
CA TYR A 105 9.66 11.71 5.73
C TYR A 105 9.14 13.04 6.25
N GLY A 106 8.98 14.01 5.36
CA GLY A 106 8.48 15.34 5.70
C GLY A 106 6.97 15.39 5.86
N HIS A 107 6.26 14.38 5.38
CA HIS A 107 4.81 14.32 5.33
C HIS A 107 4.30 12.93 5.69
N THR A 108 3.23 12.89 6.47
CA THR A 108 2.55 11.66 6.89
C THR A 108 1.06 11.81 6.69
N PHE A 109 0.37 10.71 6.45
CA PHE A 109 -1.08 10.66 6.45
C PHE A 109 -1.59 9.41 7.15
N ILE A 110 -2.57 9.58 8.02
CA ILE A 110 -3.32 8.51 8.66
C ILE A 110 -4.76 8.98 8.87
N ALA A 111 -5.73 8.10 8.69
CA ALA A 111 -7.14 8.37 8.89
C ALA A 111 -7.85 7.18 9.54
N PRO A 112 -9.05 7.37 10.13
CA PRO A 112 -9.81 6.29 10.72
C PRO A 112 -10.08 5.13 9.76
N SER A 113 -10.22 3.92 10.32
CA SER A 113 -10.51 2.68 9.63
C SER A 113 -11.87 2.12 10.07
N ASN A 114 -12.51 1.32 9.24
CA ASN A 114 -13.74 0.60 9.59
C ASN A 114 -13.50 -0.62 10.49
N THR A 115 -12.25 -1.04 10.61
CA THR A 115 -11.88 -2.16 11.46
C THR A 115 -12.22 -1.91 12.91
N GLY A 116 -12.86 -2.87 13.55
CA GLY A 116 -13.27 -2.81 14.94
C GLY A 116 -14.41 -1.84 15.25
N VAL A 117 -14.96 -1.12 14.25
CA VAL A 117 -16.12 -0.22 14.45
C VAL A 117 -17.38 -1.06 14.50
N PRO A 118 -18.14 -1.05 15.64
CA PRO A 118 -19.33 -1.88 15.79
C PRO A 118 -20.40 -1.53 14.76
N SER A 119 -20.93 -2.50 14.01
CA SER A 119 -22.04 -2.29 13.07
C SER A 119 -23.39 -2.13 13.77
N GLY A 120 -23.53 -2.74 14.93
CA GLY A 120 -24.81 -2.88 15.65
C GLY A 120 -25.68 -4.05 15.16
N PHE A 121 -25.15 -4.88 14.25
CA PHE A 121 -25.83 -6.02 13.64
C PHE A 121 -25.04 -7.33 13.83
N ASP A 122 -25.68 -8.46 13.58
CA ASP A 122 -25.09 -9.80 13.52
C ASP A 122 -24.71 -10.09 12.05
N LEU A 123 -23.55 -9.57 11.62
CA LEU A 123 -23.11 -9.62 10.22
C LEU A 123 -22.65 -11.02 9.77
N ASN A 124 -22.27 -11.87 10.72
CA ASN A 124 -21.85 -13.24 10.42
C ASN A 124 -22.98 -14.28 10.61
N ASN A 125 -24.20 -13.85 10.97
CA ASN A 125 -25.40 -14.66 11.17
C ASN A 125 -25.22 -15.78 12.20
N ASN A 126 -24.42 -15.56 13.26
CA ASN A 126 -24.19 -16.54 14.32
C ASN A 126 -25.23 -16.51 15.44
N GLY A 127 -26.18 -15.58 15.40
CA GLY A 127 -27.25 -15.39 16.38
C GLY A 127 -26.89 -14.48 17.54
N SER A 128 -25.75 -13.78 17.49
CA SER A 128 -25.26 -12.85 18.51
C SER A 128 -24.76 -11.57 17.86
N VAL A 129 -25.11 -10.43 18.43
CA VAL A 129 -24.58 -9.13 17.98
C VAL A 129 -23.35 -8.74 18.82
N GLY A 130 -22.27 -8.36 18.17
CA GLY A 130 -21.04 -7.87 18.79
C GLY A 130 -19.89 -8.84 18.66
N GLY A 131 -18.69 -8.29 18.75
CA GLY A 131 -17.44 -9.00 18.47
C GLY A 131 -16.78 -8.54 17.18
N PRO A 132 -15.58 -9.05 16.86
CA PRO A 132 -14.80 -8.56 15.72
C PRO A 132 -15.43 -8.85 14.36
N ASP A 133 -16.20 -9.94 14.23
CA ASP A 133 -16.87 -10.34 12.98
C ASP A 133 -18.12 -9.50 12.67
N ASP A 134 -18.66 -8.80 13.66
CA ASP A 134 -19.82 -7.91 13.54
C ASP A 134 -19.42 -6.44 13.42
N ALA A 135 -18.13 -6.16 13.37
CA ALA A 135 -17.64 -4.83 13.07
C ALA A 135 -17.77 -4.53 11.56
N LEU A 136 -17.81 -3.26 11.19
CA LEU A 136 -17.85 -2.80 9.79
C LEU A 136 -16.64 -3.32 8.97
N GLY A 137 -15.53 -3.58 9.62
CA GLY A 137 -14.38 -4.34 9.17
C GLY A 137 -13.82 -5.12 10.37
N PHE A 138 -13.37 -6.36 10.16
CA PHE A 138 -12.87 -7.21 11.23
C PHE A 138 -11.83 -6.51 12.11
N GLY A 139 -12.02 -6.51 13.43
CA GLY A 139 -11.08 -5.96 14.41
C GLY A 139 -11.64 -6.04 15.83
N PHE A 140 -10.74 -6.17 16.80
CA PHE A 140 -11.07 -6.27 18.22
C PHE A 140 -11.28 -4.92 18.90
N PHE A 141 -10.82 -3.85 18.27
CA PHE A 141 -11.01 -2.45 18.70
C PHE A 141 -10.97 -1.53 17.48
N GLU A 142 -11.56 -0.34 17.61
CA GLU A 142 -11.63 0.64 16.54
C GLU A 142 -10.24 1.08 16.07
N GLY A 143 -9.97 0.91 14.76
CA GLY A 143 -8.73 1.30 14.11
C GLY A 143 -7.62 0.23 14.14
N GLN A 144 -7.87 -0.98 14.65
CA GLN A 144 -6.94 -2.10 14.49
C GLN A 144 -6.71 -2.40 12.98
N PHE A 145 -5.54 -2.89 12.59
CA PHE A 145 -5.21 -3.20 11.18
C PHE A 145 -5.38 -2.03 10.20
N GLY A 146 -5.18 -0.80 10.66
CA GLY A 146 -5.29 0.40 9.84
C GLY A 146 -4.14 0.54 8.83
N MET A 147 -3.99 1.77 8.32
CA MET A 147 -2.97 2.11 7.33
C MET A 147 -2.27 3.41 7.72
N ALA A 148 -1.01 3.57 7.29
CA ALA A 148 -0.26 4.81 7.43
C ALA A 148 0.55 5.09 6.16
N VAL A 149 0.62 6.35 5.73
CA VAL A 149 1.42 6.79 4.58
C VAL A 149 2.51 7.74 5.04
N TYR A 150 3.71 7.52 4.52
CA TYR A 150 4.89 8.36 4.68
C TYR A 150 5.37 8.86 3.33
N SER A 151 5.62 10.16 3.18
CA SER A 151 6.07 10.76 1.93
C SER A 151 7.22 11.75 2.15
N MET A 152 8.25 11.67 1.29
CA MET A 152 9.28 12.71 1.19
C MET A 152 8.77 13.97 0.47
N TYR A 153 7.69 13.84 -0.28
CA TYR A 153 7.05 14.91 -1.06
C TYR A 153 5.81 15.44 -0.35
N PRO A 154 5.43 16.70 -0.60
CA PRO A 154 4.21 17.26 -0.04
C PRO A 154 2.97 16.45 -0.42
N ILE A 155 2.04 16.35 0.54
CA ILE A 155 0.68 15.86 0.33
C ILE A 155 -0.19 17.12 0.13
N ASP A 156 -0.86 17.24 -1.04
CA ASP A 156 -1.66 18.42 -1.39
C ASP A 156 -3.14 18.22 -1.02
N ASP A 157 -3.81 17.22 -1.58
CA ASP A 157 -5.22 16.89 -1.31
C ASP A 157 -5.37 15.41 -0.94
N VAL A 158 -6.43 15.11 -0.21
CA VAL A 158 -6.75 13.73 0.20
C VAL A 158 -8.25 13.50 0.11
N ARG A 159 -8.63 12.38 -0.51
CA ARG A 159 -10.00 11.86 -0.48
C ARG A 159 -10.00 10.51 0.25
N THR A 160 -10.89 10.38 1.22
CA THR A 160 -11.12 9.11 1.94
C THR A 160 -12.50 8.55 1.60
N PHE A 161 -12.60 7.21 1.58
CA PHE A 161 -13.83 6.51 1.16
C PHE A 161 -14.24 5.47 2.22
N GLN A 162 -14.08 5.84 3.50
CA GLN A 162 -14.43 5.00 4.63
C GLN A 162 -15.93 4.66 4.64
N ASN A 163 -16.77 5.65 4.30
CA ASN A 163 -18.23 5.56 4.43
C ASN A 163 -18.95 5.23 3.10
N PHE A 164 -18.23 4.89 2.03
CA PHE A 164 -18.85 4.48 0.77
C PHE A 164 -19.57 3.13 0.97
N LEU A 165 -20.90 3.13 0.84
CA LEU A 165 -21.72 1.92 1.10
C LEU A 165 -21.58 0.88 -0.01
N TRP A 166 -21.40 -0.38 0.36
CA TRP A 166 -21.25 -1.47 -0.60
C TRP A 166 -22.46 -1.58 -1.55
N LYS A 167 -23.68 -1.43 -1.03
CA LYS A 167 -24.93 -1.44 -1.81
C LYS A 167 -25.02 -0.33 -2.88
N ASP A 168 -24.25 0.75 -2.74
CA ASP A 168 -24.27 1.88 -3.68
C ASP A 168 -23.33 1.64 -4.89
N MET A 169 -22.55 0.57 -4.89
CA MET A 169 -21.80 0.12 -6.03
C MET A 169 -22.72 -0.55 -7.05
N PRO A 170 -22.81 -0.11 -8.30
CA PRO A 170 -23.59 -0.76 -9.33
C PRO A 170 -23.14 -2.22 -9.52
N ASP A 171 -24.11 -3.13 -9.61
CA ASP A 171 -23.85 -4.57 -9.74
C ASP A 171 -22.90 -5.11 -8.66
N ALA A 172 -23.05 -4.63 -7.41
CA ALA A 172 -22.26 -5.10 -6.27
C ALA A 172 -22.39 -6.62 -6.10
N LEU A 173 -21.27 -7.29 -5.87
CA LEU A 173 -21.23 -8.75 -5.67
C LEU A 173 -21.62 -9.10 -4.22
N LEU A 174 -22.84 -8.72 -3.83
CA LEU A 174 -23.31 -8.99 -2.48
C LEU A 174 -23.49 -10.50 -2.25
N PRO A 175 -23.02 -11.03 -1.08
CA PRO A 175 -23.07 -12.46 -0.80
C PRO A 175 -24.51 -12.94 -0.65
N VAL A 176 -24.73 -14.22 -0.99
CA VAL A 176 -26.01 -14.89 -0.83
C VAL A 176 -25.87 -16.12 0.05
N ASP A 177 -26.87 -16.43 0.83
CA ASP A 177 -26.95 -17.71 1.54
C ASP A 177 -27.05 -18.85 0.52
N PRO A 178 -26.07 -19.75 0.43
CA PRO A 178 -26.06 -20.81 -0.57
C PRO A 178 -27.18 -21.86 -0.36
N ALA A 179 -27.77 -21.92 0.82
CA ALA A 179 -28.87 -22.86 1.11
C ALA A 179 -30.21 -22.33 0.65
N SER A 180 -30.48 -21.03 0.80
CA SER A 180 -31.75 -20.41 0.44
C SER A 180 -31.70 -19.66 -0.90
N GLY A 181 -30.55 -19.17 -1.29
CA GLY A 181 -30.35 -18.25 -2.42
C GLY A 181 -30.81 -16.82 -2.14
N GLU A 182 -31.13 -16.50 -0.89
CA GLU A 182 -31.50 -15.16 -0.45
C GLU A 182 -30.23 -14.33 -0.13
N SER A 183 -30.37 -13.00 -0.05
CA SER A 183 -29.30 -12.12 0.38
C SER A 183 -28.77 -12.51 1.75
N TRP A 184 -27.46 -12.58 1.92
CA TRP A 184 -26.81 -12.82 3.22
C TRP A 184 -27.09 -11.69 4.21
N TYR A 185 -27.01 -10.43 3.73
CA TYR A 185 -27.30 -9.25 4.51
C TYR A 185 -28.73 -8.77 4.30
N SER A 186 -29.39 -8.35 5.39
CA SER A 186 -30.66 -7.66 5.35
C SER A 186 -30.55 -6.25 4.76
N GLU A 187 -31.67 -5.66 4.34
CA GLU A 187 -31.69 -4.26 3.90
C GLU A 187 -31.15 -3.29 4.96
N ALA A 188 -31.43 -3.54 6.24
CA ALA A 188 -30.99 -2.69 7.34
C ALA A 188 -29.47 -2.75 7.56
N GLU A 189 -28.85 -3.91 7.36
CA GLU A 189 -27.39 -4.08 7.41
C GLU A 189 -26.72 -3.37 6.25
N LEU A 190 -27.26 -3.51 5.03
CA LEU A 190 -26.73 -2.85 3.85
C LEU A 190 -26.83 -1.32 3.91
N GLU A 191 -27.75 -0.75 4.72
CA GLU A 191 -27.80 0.71 4.93
C GLU A 191 -26.61 1.26 5.75
N VAL A 192 -25.87 0.40 6.45
CA VAL A 192 -24.75 0.80 7.30
C VAL A 192 -23.42 0.16 6.89
N LEU A 193 -23.44 -0.86 6.03
CA LEU A 193 -22.24 -1.63 5.67
C LEU A 193 -21.44 -0.92 4.58
N PRO A 194 -20.25 -0.35 4.90
CA PRO A 194 -19.39 0.23 3.88
C PRO A 194 -18.76 -0.88 3.03
N LEU A 195 -18.38 -0.54 1.81
CA LEU A 195 -17.63 -1.44 0.95
C LEU A 195 -16.28 -1.77 1.56
N SER A 196 -15.51 -0.75 1.94
CA SER A 196 -14.16 -0.95 2.45
C SER A 196 -14.16 -1.47 3.88
N SER A 197 -13.45 -2.58 4.11
CA SER A 197 -13.25 -3.12 5.45
C SER A 197 -12.29 -2.26 6.30
N LYS A 198 -11.42 -1.50 5.65
CA LYS A 198 -10.54 -0.50 6.29
C LYS A 198 -10.95 0.90 5.83
N SER A 199 -10.37 1.35 4.74
CA SER A 199 -10.70 2.54 3.96
C SER A 199 -9.98 2.44 2.61
N HIS A 200 -10.41 3.25 1.63
CA HIS A 200 -9.65 3.57 0.44
C HIS A 200 -9.23 5.03 0.54
N TRP A 201 -7.98 5.35 0.15
CA TRP A 201 -7.50 6.73 0.16
C TRP A 201 -6.90 7.09 -1.19
N ASP A 202 -7.32 8.24 -1.73
CA ASP A 202 -6.67 8.92 -2.84
C ASP A 202 -5.89 10.09 -2.28
N ILE A 203 -4.56 10.00 -2.33
CA ILE A 203 -3.63 10.96 -1.73
C ILE A 203 -2.84 11.61 -2.87
N GLU A 204 -3.04 12.90 -3.09
CA GLU A 204 -2.30 13.66 -4.09
C GLU A 204 -0.90 14.01 -3.55
N ILE A 205 0.14 13.50 -4.20
CA ILE A 205 1.55 13.72 -3.86
C ILE A 205 2.16 14.69 -4.88
N GLU A 206 2.62 15.86 -4.43
CA GLU A 206 3.26 16.88 -5.28
C GLU A 206 4.70 16.49 -5.62
N ILE A 207 4.95 15.97 -6.82
CA ILE A 207 6.28 15.54 -7.28
C ILE A 207 6.75 16.46 -8.40
N GLY A 208 7.57 17.44 -8.03
CA GLY A 208 8.10 18.43 -8.96
C GLY A 208 7.01 19.39 -9.47
N LYS A 209 6.40 19.11 -10.61
CA LYS A 209 5.32 19.92 -11.21
C LYS A 209 4.06 19.10 -11.50
N MET A 210 4.00 17.91 -10.97
CA MET A 210 2.91 16.99 -11.17
C MET A 210 2.40 16.48 -9.83
N ASP A 211 1.10 16.39 -9.73
CA ASP A 211 0.44 15.66 -8.68
C ASP A 211 0.27 14.22 -9.14
N VAL A 212 0.72 13.29 -8.33
CA VAL A 212 0.58 11.85 -8.56
C VAL A 212 -0.37 11.31 -7.50
N HIS A 213 -1.49 10.75 -7.91
CA HIS A 213 -2.45 10.13 -7.01
C HIS A 213 -1.89 8.82 -6.46
N PHE A 214 -1.65 8.74 -5.17
CA PHE A 214 -1.29 7.51 -4.48
C PHE A 214 -2.57 6.88 -3.92
N LEU A 215 -3.08 5.89 -4.65
CA LEU A 215 -4.35 5.21 -4.40
C LEU A 215 -4.09 3.99 -3.52
N VAL A 216 -4.41 4.08 -2.25
CA VAL A 216 -4.04 3.07 -1.27
C VAL A 216 -5.24 2.40 -0.62
N SER A 217 -5.14 1.10 -0.42
CA SER A 217 -6.17 0.28 0.22
C SER A 217 -5.59 -0.97 0.86
N HIS A 218 -6.41 -1.63 1.65
CA HIS A 218 -6.17 -2.96 2.18
C HIS A 218 -7.50 -3.73 2.20
N PRO A 219 -7.89 -4.34 1.05
CA PRO A 219 -9.09 -5.14 0.92
C PRO A 219 -9.19 -6.28 1.93
N THR A 220 -10.41 -6.74 2.15
CA THR A 220 -10.71 -7.90 3.01
C THR A 220 -9.94 -9.13 2.52
N PRO A 221 -9.27 -9.92 3.40
CA PRO A 221 -8.77 -11.24 3.02
C PRO A 221 -9.93 -12.13 2.57
N PRO A 222 -9.83 -12.83 1.41
CA PRO A 222 -10.92 -13.65 0.87
C PRO A 222 -11.03 -15.03 1.56
N VAL A 223 -10.83 -15.05 2.86
CA VAL A 223 -10.79 -16.23 3.74
C VAL A 223 -11.46 -15.91 5.06
N PHE A 224 -11.55 -16.87 5.99
CA PHE A 224 -12.16 -16.74 7.33
C PHE A 224 -13.66 -16.52 7.32
N ASP A 225 -14.35 -17.03 6.31
CA ASP A 225 -15.81 -17.01 6.19
C ASP A 225 -16.40 -18.40 5.90
N GLY A 226 -17.64 -18.47 5.48
CA GLY A 226 -18.35 -19.71 5.19
C GLY A 226 -18.61 -19.90 3.70
N ALA A 227 -19.57 -20.76 3.41
CA ALA A 227 -19.95 -21.09 2.03
C ALA A 227 -20.66 -19.93 1.29
N GLU A 228 -21.01 -18.87 1.98
CA GLU A 228 -21.55 -17.63 1.43
C GLU A 228 -20.49 -16.74 0.78
N ASP A 229 -19.21 -17.00 1.07
CA ASP A 229 -18.05 -16.30 0.51
C ASP A 229 -18.15 -14.76 0.65
N ARG A 230 -18.59 -14.28 1.84
CA ARG A 230 -18.81 -12.85 2.07
C ARG A 230 -17.51 -12.04 2.01
N ASN A 231 -16.38 -12.64 2.42
CA ASN A 231 -15.08 -11.98 2.39
C ASN A 231 -14.49 -11.97 0.97
N GLY A 232 -14.65 -13.06 0.21
CA GLY A 232 -14.22 -13.12 -1.19
C GLY A 232 -15.00 -12.16 -2.07
N THR A 233 -16.34 -12.10 -1.90
CA THR A 233 -17.19 -11.15 -2.66
C THR A 233 -16.85 -9.70 -2.32
N ARG A 234 -16.56 -9.40 -1.05
CA ARG A 234 -16.14 -8.06 -0.61
C ARG A 234 -14.77 -7.69 -1.17
N ASN A 235 -13.77 -8.59 -1.07
CA ASN A 235 -12.45 -8.41 -1.66
C ASN A 235 -12.54 -8.06 -3.15
N PHE A 236 -13.34 -8.82 -3.90
CA PHE A 236 -13.55 -8.58 -5.33
C PHE A 236 -14.05 -7.16 -5.62
N ASP A 237 -15.03 -6.67 -4.88
CA ASP A 237 -15.62 -5.35 -5.08
C ASP A 237 -14.71 -4.23 -4.50
N GLU A 238 -13.97 -4.45 -3.42
CA GLU A 238 -12.95 -3.52 -2.92
C GLU A 238 -11.83 -3.29 -3.96
N ILE A 239 -11.40 -4.34 -4.67
CA ILE A 239 -10.44 -4.22 -5.77
C ILE A 239 -11.07 -3.51 -6.98
N ARG A 240 -12.34 -3.85 -7.33
CA ARG A 240 -13.09 -3.21 -8.40
C ARG A 240 -13.25 -1.71 -8.19
N PHE A 241 -13.34 -1.26 -6.94
CA PHE A 241 -13.43 0.16 -6.62
C PHE A 241 -12.34 0.96 -7.31
N TRP A 242 -11.07 0.55 -7.20
CA TRP A 242 -9.98 1.24 -7.88
C TRP A 242 -10.05 1.10 -9.41
N ALA A 243 -10.44 -0.05 -9.92
CA ALA A 243 -10.59 -0.24 -11.36
C ALA A 243 -11.62 0.74 -11.95
N ASP A 244 -12.76 0.92 -11.27
CA ASP A 244 -13.79 1.87 -11.71
C ASP A 244 -13.39 3.32 -11.41
N TYR A 245 -12.70 3.60 -10.30
CA TYR A 245 -12.21 4.92 -9.93
C TYR A 245 -11.25 5.52 -10.95
N VAL A 246 -10.31 4.72 -11.44
CA VAL A 246 -9.35 5.17 -12.45
C VAL A 246 -9.87 5.07 -13.88
N HIS A 247 -10.99 4.39 -14.10
CA HIS A 247 -11.57 4.25 -15.45
C HIS A 247 -12.34 5.49 -15.87
N PRO A 248 -12.00 6.14 -17.00
CA PRO A 248 -12.76 7.28 -17.48
C PRO A 248 -14.25 6.97 -17.70
N GLY A 249 -15.11 7.58 -16.89
CA GLY A 249 -16.56 7.47 -17.00
C GLY A 249 -17.22 6.34 -16.22
N LYS A 250 -16.49 5.53 -15.47
CA LYS A 250 -17.07 4.51 -14.57
C LYS A 250 -17.21 4.99 -13.13
N GLY A 251 -16.26 5.76 -12.61
CA GLY A 251 -16.23 6.21 -11.21
C GLY A 251 -17.35 7.17 -10.77
N GLY A 252 -18.30 7.53 -11.64
CA GLY A 252 -19.32 8.55 -11.34
C GLY A 252 -20.28 8.24 -10.20
N TYR A 253 -20.39 7.00 -9.79
CA TYR A 253 -21.19 6.55 -8.64
C TYR A 253 -20.42 6.67 -7.31
N ILE A 254 -19.08 6.63 -7.35
CA ILE A 254 -18.21 6.70 -6.19
C ILE A 254 -18.31 8.08 -5.56
N TYR A 255 -18.44 8.11 -4.23
CA TYR A 255 -18.41 9.32 -3.42
C TYR A 255 -17.45 9.13 -2.24
N ASP A 256 -16.74 10.19 -1.89
CA ASP A 256 -15.88 10.23 -0.71
C ASP A 256 -16.65 10.63 0.56
N ASP A 257 -15.95 10.65 1.68
CA ASP A 257 -16.51 10.95 2.99
C ASP A 257 -17.02 12.40 3.12
N GLU A 258 -16.62 13.30 2.21
CA GLU A 258 -17.13 14.67 2.11
C GLU A 258 -18.31 14.80 1.12
N GLY A 259 -18.65 13.70 0.42
CA GLY A 259 -19.73 13.65 -0.58
C GLY A 259 -19.34 14.12 -1.98
N LYS A 260 -18.05 14.38 -2.25
CA LYS A 260 -17.54 14.67 -3.60
C LYS A 260 -17.60 13.40 -4.44
N ARG A 261 -18.22 13.49 -5.63
CA ARG A 261 -18.42 12.33 -6.51
C ARG A 261 -17.41 12.30 -7.65
N GLY A 262 -17.16 11.07 -8.14
CA GLY A 262 -16.32 10.81 -9.31
C GLY A 262 -14.97 10.19 -8.93
N GLY A 263 -14.34 9.55 -9.93
CA GLY A 263 -12.96 9.08 -9.88
C GLY A 263 -11.96 10.17 -10.28
N ILE A 264 -10.71 9.78 -10.50
CA ILE A 264 -9.66 10.69 -10.99
C ILE A 264 -9.95 11.12 -12.45
N GLU A 265 -9.45 12.30 -12.80
CA GLU A 265 -9.64 12.84 -14.15
C GLU A 265 -8.83 12.07 -15.20
N ARG A 266 -9.25 12.23 -16.44
CA ARG A 266 -8.58 11.58 -17.56
C ARG A 266 -7.19 12.18 -17.78
N GLY A 267 -6.15 11.37 -17.64
CA GLY A 267 -4.77 11.78 -17.92
C GLY A 267 -3.97 12.10 -16.67
N GLU A 268 -4.57 12.10 -15.48
CA GLU A 268 -3.83 12.20 -14.24
C GLU A 268 -3.04 10.90 -13.96
N PRO A 269 -1.77 11.02 -13.56
CA PRO A 269 -0.95 9.88 -13.20
C PRO A 269 -1.33 9.36 -11.81
N PHE A 270 -1.24 8.06 -11.63
CA PHE A 270 -1.51 7.43 -10.34
C PHE A 270 -0.61 6.21 -10.10
N VAL A 271 -0.51 5.83 -8.83
CA VAL A 271 0.04 4.55 -8.37
C VAL A 271 -0.96 3.92 -7.40
N ILE A 272 -1.50 2.74 -7.73
CA ILE A 272 -2.31 1.94 -6.81
C ILE A 272 -1.36 1.10 -5.97
N ALA A 273 -1.50 1.11 -4.65
CA ALA A 273 -0.66 0.33 -3.76
C ALA A 273 -1.43 -0.28 -2.58
N GLY A 274 -0.94 -1.40 -2.08
CA GLY A 274 -1.44 -2.05 -0.87
C GLY A 274 -1.37 -3.56 -0.95
N ASP A 275 -1.64 -4.16 0.19
CA ASP A 275 -2.01 -5.56 0.30
C ASP A 275 -3.43 -5.72 -0.24
N GLN A 276 -3.56 -6.28 -1.44
CA GLN A 276 -4.85 -6.50 -2.10
C GLN A 276 -5.46 -7.84 -1.69
N ASN A 277 -4.75 -8.66 -0.93
CA ASN A 277 -5.21 -9.98 -0.49
C ASN A 277 -5.74 -10.85 -1.64
N SER A 278 -5.12 -10.75 -2.82
CA SER A 278 -5.58 -11.46 -4.02
C SER A 278 -4.41 -11.79 -4.94
N ASP A 279 -4.15 -13.09 -5.11
CA ASP A 279 -3.20 -13.60 -6.10
C ASP A 279 -3.88 -13.73 -7.48
N PRO A 280 -3.14 -13.61 -8.59
CA PRO A 280 -3.72 -13.75 -9.93
C PRO A 280 -4.37 -15.10 -10.21
N THR A 281 -3.89 -16.19 -9.63
CA THR A 281 -4.36 -17.55 -9.95
C THR A 281 -4.46 -18.48 -8.75
N ASP A 282 -3.74 -18.20 -7.68
CA ASP A 282 -3.62 -19.07 -6.51
C ASP A 282 -4.39 -18.51 -5.31
N GLY A 283 -4.60 -19.32 -4.27
CA GLY A 283 -5.37 -18.92 -3.07
C GLY A 283 -6.88 -18.95 -3.30
N ASP A 284 -7.62 -18.26 -2.40
CA ASP A 284 -9.09 -18.33 -2.30
C ASP A 284 -9.82 -17.14 -2.93
N SER A 285 -9.11 -16.22 -3.62
CA SER A 285 -9.76 -15.07 -4.27
C SER A 285 -10.75 -15.50 -5.34
N ILE A 286 -11.86 -14.79 -5.45
CA ILE A 286 -12.77 -14.98 -6.59
C ILE A 286 -11.98 -14.77 -7.90
N PRO A 287 -12.05 -15.74 -8.84
CA PRO A 287 -11.31 -15.63 -10.09
C PRO A 287 -11.57 -14.32 -10.82
N GLY A 288 -10.52 -13.61 -11.16
CA GLY A 288 -10.61 -12.32 -11.82
C GLY A 288 -10.55 -11.11 -10.89
N ALA A 289 -10.49 -11.29 -9.57
CA ALA A 289 -10.46 -10.18 -8.63
C ALA A 289 -9.31 -9.20 -8.93
N ILE A 290 -8.06 -9.62 -8.79
CA ILE A 290 -6.91 -8.74 -9.04
C ILE A 290 -6.69 -8.43 -10.53
N GLN A 291 -7.17 -9.28 -11.44
CA GLN A 291 -7.10 -9.03 -12.88
C GLN A 291 -7.87 -7.76 -13.29
N GLN A 292 -8.88 -7.35 -12.51
CA GLN A 292 -9.55 -6.05 -12.71
C GLN A 292 -8.55 -4.88 -12.74
N LEU A 293 -7.47 -4.98 -11.98
CA LEU A 293 -6.37 -4.01 -11.98
C LEU A 293 -5.27 -4.39 -12.98
N LEU A 294 -4.79 -5.63 -12.97
CA LEU A 294 -3.67 -6.06 -13.81
C LEU A 294 -3.97 -5.92 -15.31
N ASP A 295 -5.22 -6.22 -15.74
CA ASP A 295 -5.66 -6.08 -17.13
C ASP A 295 -6.18 -4.67 -17.46
N HIS A 296 -6.17 -3.74 -16.48
CA HIS A 296 -6.77 -2.42 -16.68
C HIS A 296 -6.00 -1.58 -17.71
N PRO A 297 -6.68 -0.95 -18.69
CA PRO A 297 -6.00 -0.25 -19.79
C PRO A 297 -5.16 0.96 -19.36
N ARG A 298 -5.36 1.52 -18.18
CA ARG A 298 -4.57 2.63 -17.64
C ARG A 298 -3.38 2.17 -16.77
N ILE A 299 -3.33 0.93 -16.32
CA ILE A 299 -2.28 0.40 -15.45
C ILE A 299 -1.12 -0.12 -16.28
N ASN A 300 0.10 0.13 -15.81
CA ASN A 300 1.36 -0.32 -16.39
C ASN A 300 1.84 -1.56 -15.64
N ASP A 301 1.52 -2.74 -16.17
CA ASP A 301 1.85 -4.05 -15.64
C ASP A 301 3.11 -4.69 -16.25
N LYS A 302 3.90 -3.92 -17.01
CA LYS A 302 5.01 -4.45 -17.84
C LYS A 302 6.20 -4.97 -17.05
N SER A 303 6.27 -4.69 -15.76
CA SER A 303 7.37 -5.14 -14.91
C SER A 303 6.80 -5.52 -13.54
N THR A 304 6.68 -6.81 -13.29
CA THR A 304 6.29 -7.33 -11.99
C THR A 304 7.51 -7.36 -11.07
N PRO A 305 7.44 -6.77 -9.87
CA PRO A 305 8.48 -6.93 -8.86
C PRO A 305 8.71 -8.40 -8.51
N THR A 306 9.98 -8.78 -8.31
CA THR A 306 10.37 -10.17 -8.02
C THR A 306 11.40 -10.22 -6.90
N SER A 307 11.58 -11.43 -6.34
CA SER A 307 12.60 -11.75 -5.34
C SER A 307 13.22 -13.13 -5.58
N THR A 308 14.37 -13.36 -5.00
CA THR A 308 14.98 -14.68 -4.87
C THR A 308 14.37 -15.48 -3.73
N GLY A 309 13.86 -14.79 -2.72
CA GLY A 309 13.30 -15.39 -1.51
C GLY A 309 11.98 -16.12 -1.73
N GLY A 310 11.11 -15.62 -2.61
CA GLY A 310 9.88 -16.34 -2.97
C GLY A 310 10.17 -17.69 -3.60
N VAL A 311 11.12 -17.74 -4.54
CA VAL A 311 11.58 -19.00 -5.15
C VAL A 311 12.17 -19.95 -4.10
N TRP A 312 13.07 -19.42 -3.25
CA TRP A 312 13.69 -20.21 -2.18
C TRP A 312 12.65 -20.75 -1.17
N ALA A 313 11.69 -19.92 -0.79
CA ALA A 313 10.64 -20.30 0.15
C ALA A 313 9.76 -21.42 -0.45
N THR A 314 9.33 -21.30 -1.68
CA THR A 314 8.57 -22.34 -2.40
C THR A 314 9.31 -23.65 -2.46
N GLU A 315 10.60 -23.65 -2.84
CA GLU A 315 11.42 -24.86 -2.92
C GLU A 315 11.66 -25.52 -1.55
N THR A 316 11.80 -24.70 -0.51
CA THR A 316 12.16 -25.18 0.85
C THR A 316 10.94 -25.67 1.62
N GLN A 317 9.83 -24.95 1.53
CA GLN A 317 8.57 -25.29 2.22
C GLN A 317 7.84 -26.43 1.52
N GLY A 318 7.84 -26.46 0.19
CA GLY A 318 7.18 -27.50 -0.59
C GLY A 318 5.63 -27.40 -0.50
N GLY A 319 4.97 -28.56 -0.38
CA GLY A 319 3.52 -28.64 -0.15
C GLY A 319 2.71 -27.97 -1.26
N ILE A 320 1.72 -27.16 -0.87
CA ILE A 320 0.83 -26.45 -1.80
C ILE A 320 1.60 -25.46 -2.70
N ASN A 321 2.71 -24.89 -2.21
CA ASN A 321 3.53 -23.95 -2.96
C ASN A 321 4.06 -24.54 -4.30
N LEU A 322 4.27 -25.88 -4.36
CA LEU A 322 4.69 -26.56 -5.58
C LEU A 322 3.56 -26.80 -6.59
N GLU A 323 2.30 -26.58 -6.17
CA GLU A 323 1.10 -26.71 -7.00
C GLU A 323 0.65 -25.36 -7.56
N HIS A 324 1.18 -24.25 -7.02
CA HIS A 324 0.86 -22.89 -7.47
C HIS A 324 1.24 -22.66 -8.93
N VAL A 325 0.46 -21.84 -9.60
CA VAL A 325 0.62 -21.50 -11.03
C VAL A 325 1.37 -20.19 -11.20
N THR A 326 1.21 -19.26 -10.26
CA THR A 326 1.93 -17.99 -10.26
C THR A 326 3.43 -18.22 -10.10
N ASP A 327 4.26 -17.43 -10.79
CA ASP A 327 5.73 -17.51 -10.65
C ASP A 327 6.13 -17.17 -9.21
N PRO A 328 6.72 -18.10 -8.45
CA PRO A 328 7.07 -17.88 -7.04
C PRO A 328 8.04 -16.70 -6.82
N ALA A 329 8.76 -16.27 -7.85
CA ALA A 329 9.56 -15.05 -7.77
C ALA A 329 8.70 -13.80 -7.51
N THR A 330 7.41 -13.83 -7.84
CA THR A 330 6.48 -12.70 -7.68
C THR A 330 5.73 -12.71 -6.36
N ASP A 331 5.86 -13.77 -5.55
CA ASP A 331 5.22 -13.87 -4.25
C ASP A 331 5.70 -12.74 -3.31
N THR A 332 4.78 -12.24 -2.51
CA THR A 332 5.01 -11.13 -1.60
C THR A 332 4.63 -11.45 -0.15
N ALA A 333 3.96 -12.57 0.07
CA ALA A 333 3.55 -13.05 1.37
C ALA A 333 3.90 -14.53 1.55
N ASP A 334 4.27 -14.90 2.77
CA ASP A 334 4.66 -16.25 3.21
C ASP A 334 3.63 -16.73 4.25
N PHE A 335 2.49 -17.20 3.75
CA PHE A 335 1.44 -17.75 4.60
C PHE A 335 1.71 -19.21 4.91
N ASN A 336 1.27 -19.66 6.09
CA ASN A 336 1.27 -21.07 6.42
C ASN A 336 0.32 -21.85 5.50
N GLU A 337 0.64 -23.11 5.25
CA GLU A 337 -0.24 -23.97 4.45
C GLU A 337 -1.58 -24.29 5.12
N PRO A 338 -2.68 -24.32 4.36
CA PRO A 338 -2.96 -23.53 3.17
C PRO A 338 -3.18 -22.06 3.52
N PRO A 339 -3.02 -21.05 2.66
CA PRO A 339 -2.94 -21.10 1.20
C PRO A 339 -1.53 -21.18 0.62
N GLY A 340 -0.46 -21.10 1.41
CA GLY A 340 0.92 -21.05 0.94
C GLY A 340 1.38 -19.64 0.57
N ASN A 341 2.48 -19.54 -0.20
CA ASN A 341 3.03 -18.25 -0.63
C ASN A 341 2.21 -17.65 -1.76
N LEU A 342 1.88 -16.37 -1.66
CA LEU A 342 1.03 -15.67 -2.63
C LEU A 342 1.59 -14.30 -2.99
N ARG A 343 1.24 -13.81 -4.17
CA ARG A 343 1.37 -12.41 -4.53
C ARG A 343 0.15 -11.63 -4.03
N ALA A 344 0.24 -11.05 -2.84
CA ALA A 344 -0.85 -10.30 -2.21
C ALA A 344 -0.65 -8.78 -2.28
N ASP A 345 0.61 -8.31 -2.32
CA ASP A 345 0.99 -6.91 -2.23
C ASP A 345 1.36 -6.35 -3.61
N TYR A 346 0.85 -5.16 -3.92
CA TYR A 346 1.00 -4.56 -5.25
C TYR A 346 1.42 -3.09 -5.18
N VAL A 347 2.24 -2.68 -6.15
CA VAL A 347 2.51 -1.29 -6.51
C VAL A 347 2.32 -1.17 -8.02
N LEU A 348 1.20 -0.58 -8.46
CA LEU A 348 0.73 -0.57 -9.84
C LEU A 348 0.68 0.85 -10.40
N PRO A 349 1.75 1.33 -11.05
CA PRO A 349 1.76 2.66 -11.66
C PRO A 349 0.84 2.76 -12.88
N SER A 350 0.32 3.96 -13.12
CA SER A 350 -0.38 4.26 -14.37
C SER A 350 0.59 4.27 -15.57
N LYS A 351 0.04 4.09 -16.80
CA LYS A 351 0.83 4.11 -18.05
C LYS A 351 1.56 5.42 -18.36
N GLN A 352 1.20 6.51 -17.68
CA GLN A 352 1.90 7.79 -17.77
C GLN A 352 3.25 7.77 -17.05
N LEU A 353 3.40 6.88 -16.06
CA LEU A 353 4.61 6.70 -15.29
C LEU A 353 5.43 5.56 -15.89
N ARG A 354 6.66 5.88 -16.35
CA ARG A 354 7.56 4.87 -16.90
C ARG A 354 8.26 4.13 -15.77
N ILE A 355 8.00 2.86 -15.64
CA ILE A 355 8.70 1.98 -14.70
C ILE A 355 10.18 1.89 -15.11
N VAL A 356 11.07 2.01 -14.14
CA VAL A 356 12.54 1.93 -14.27
C VAL A 356 13.05 0.64 -13.66
N ASP A 357 12.55 0.31 -12.46
CA ASP A 357 12.95 -0.85 -11.67
C ASP A 357 11.85 -1.23 -10.69
N GLY A 358 11.97 -2.38 -10.03
CA GLY A 358 11.07 -2.83 -8.98
C GLY A 358 11.51 -4.16 -8.40
N ALA A 359 11.28 -4.37 -7.11
CA ALA A 359 11.60 -5.63 -6.45
C ALA A 359 10.68 -5.88 -5.24
N VAL A 360 10.68 -7.12 -4.80
CA VAL A 360 10.18 -7.56 -3.50
C VAL A 360 11.37 -7.72 -2.57
N PHE A 361 11.35 -7.09 -1.40
CA PHE A 361 12.41 -7.24 -0.38
C PHE A 361 12.26 -8.60 0.32
N TRP A 362 12.68 -9.63 -0.35
CA TRP A 362 12.68 -11.01 0.13
C TRP A 362 13.97 -11.71 -0.29
N PRO A 363 15.07 -11.56 0.45
CA PRO A 363 16.32 -12.28 0.17
C PRO A 363 16.18 -13.77 0.50
N ALA A 364 16.80 -14.63 -0.31
CA ALA A 364 16.91 -16.06 -0.06
C ALA A 364 17.92 -16.36 1.08
N GLU A 365 17.85 -17.56 1.68
CA GLU A 365 18.83 -18.00 2.67
C GLU A 365 20.26 -17.94 2.11
N GLY A 366 21.15 -17.32 2.88
CA GLY A 366 22.55 -17.09 2.49
C GLY A 366 22.79 -15.78 1.75
N GLU A 367 21.77 -15.05 1.35
CA GLU A 367 21.89 -13.70 0.84
C GLU A 367 21.94 -12.67 2.00
N PRO A 368 22.53 -11.47 1.76
CA PRO A 368 22.50 -10.40 2.75
C PRO A 368 21.06 -10.04 3.15
N PHE A 369 20.86 -9.81 4.45
CA PHE A 369 19.58 -9.37 5.03
C PHE A 369 18.48 -10.43 5.10
N PHE A 370 18.78 -11.70 4.82
CA PHE A 370 17.83 -12.80 5.02
C PHE A 370 17.25 -12.80 6.44
N GLU A 371 18.06 -12.46 7.44
CA GLU A 371 17.64 -12.37 8.85
C GLU A 371 16.52 -11.36 9.12
N LEU A 372 16.25 -10.42 8.20
CA LEU A 372 15.19 -9.42 8.37
C LEU A 372 13.80 -9.95 7.96
N THR A 373 13.77 -10.87 7.01
CA THR A 373 12.53 -11.56 6.60
C THR A 373 12.41 -12.92 7.28
N GLY A 374 13.51 -13.67 7.35
CA GLY A 374 13.64 -14.94 8.08
C GLY A 374 12.63 -16.00 7.64
N VAL A 375 12.33 -16.88 8.58
CA VAL A 375 11.28 -17.91 8.50
C VAL A 375 10.38 -17.79 9.73
N PHE A 376 9.19 -18.41 9.68
CA PHE A 376 8.27 -18.40 10.82
C PHE A 376 8.93 -18.95 12.12
N PRO A 377 8.78 -18.26 13.27
CA PRO A 377 8.10 -16.98 13.47
C PRO A 377 8.89 -15.80 12.88
N PHE A 378 8.25 -15.02 12.00
CA PHE A 378 8.92 -13.94 11.29
C PHE A 378 9.39 -12.82 12.22
N PRO A 379 10.61 -12.27 12.01
CA PRO A 379 11.09 -11.14 12.81
C PRO A 379 10.41 -9.82 12.46
N SER A 380 9.88 -9.70 11.23
CA SER A 380 9.18 -8.52 10.72
C SER A 380 7.69 -8.78 10.53
N SER A 381 7.32 -9.39 9.42
CA SER A 381 5.98 -9.68 8.96
C SER A 381 5.98 -10.95 8.11
N ASP A 382 4.83 -11.58 7.94
CA ASP A 382 4.57 -12.61 6.94
C ASP A 382 4.42 -12.03 5.51
N HIS A 383 4.35 -10.72 5.37
CA HIS A 383 4.45 -10.01 4.09
C HIS A 383 5.84 -9.42 3.85
N ARG A 384 6.10 -9.01 2.62
CA ARG A 384 7.36 -8.43 2.16
C ARG A 384 7.12 -7.04 1.59
N LEU A 385 8.06 -6.13 1.83
CA LEU A 385 8.02 -4.81 1.22
C LEU A 385 8.16 -4.92 -0.30
N VAL A 386 7.20 -4.36 -1.03
CA VAL A 386 7.21 -4.28 -2.50
C VAL A 386 7.44 -2.84 -2.93
N TRP A 387 8.32 -2.62 -3.90
CA TRP A 387 8.56 -1.29 -4.43
C TRP A 387 8.69 -1.25 -5.96
N VAL A 388 8.37 -0.09 -6.53
CA VAL A 388 8.53 0.21 -7.95
C VAL A 388 9.11 1.62 -8.11
N ASP A 389 10.16 1.75 -8.92
CA ASP A 389 10.76 3.02 -9.32
C ASP A 389 10.10 3.53 -10.60
N VAL A 390 9.58 4.74 -10.57
CA VAL A 390 8.95 5.37 -11.73
C VAL A 390 9.58 6.70 -12.07
N MET A 391 9.65 7.01 -13.36
CA MET A 391 9.97 8.37 -13.82
C MET A 391 8.69 9.21 -13.84
N VAL A 392 8.70 10.27 -13.02
CA VAL A 392 7.64 11.28 -13.03
C VAL A 392 8.02 12.39 -14.01
N PRO A 393 7.18 12.70 -15.03
CA PRO A 393 7.49 13.74 -15.99
C PRO A 393 7.64 15.11 -15.33
N GLY A 394 8.76 15.78 -15.56
CA GLY A 394 9.01 17.12 -15.01
C GLY A 394 9.64 17.17 -13.60
N HIS A 395 9.96 16.01 -13.04
CA HIS A 395 10.74 15.86 -11.78
C HIS A 395 12.24 15.88 -12.03
#